data_cbe83a2ffb00711592e43b5120c550a2
#
_entry.id   cbe83a2ffb00711592e43b5120c550a2
#
_cell.length_a   1.000
_cell.length_b   1.000
_cell.length_c   1.000
_cell.angle_alpha   90.00
_cell.angle_beta   90.00
_cell.angle_gamma   90.00
#
_symmetry.space_group_name_H-M   'P 1'
#
loop_
_entity.id
_entity.type
_entity.pdbx_description
1 polymer ?
#
loop_
_entity_poly.entity_id
_entity_poly.type
_entity_poly.pdbx_seq_one_letter_code
_entity_poly.pdbx_strand_id
1 'polypeptide(L)'
;MSVQMEQKVTPFEIAGIAKARLKASSHPALREVLCMYDNGVLVLRGRLNSFFHTQLAQETVRKIAGVERVVNQIEVIRRAI
;
A
#
# COMPACT_ATOMS: atom_id res chain seq x y z
N MET A 1 -19.76 -11.20 29.33
CA MET A 1 -19.39 -11.33 28.76
C MET A 1 -18.68 -10.72 28.01
N SER A 2 -18.06 -10.75 27.73
CA SER A 2 -17.31 -10.16 27.20
C SER A 2 -17.30 -10.11 25.98
N VAL A 3 -17.08 -9.56 25.38
CA VAL A 3 -17.17 -9.39 24.30
C VAL A 3 -16.17 -9.38 23.69
N GLN A 4 -15.71 -9.86 23.18
CA GLN A 4 -14.78 -9.99 22.58
C GLN A 4 -14.62 -9.30 21.61
N MET A 5 -14.07 -8.76 21.41
CA MET A 5 -13.83 -7.99 20.62
C MET A 5 -13.01 -8.42 19.68
N GLU A 6 -13.18 -9.09 18.93
CA GLU A 6 -12.50 -9.51 17.99
C GLU A 6 -12.27 -8.52 17.13
N GLN A 7 -11.32 -7.85 17.01
CA GLN A 7 -11.05 -6.93 16.16
C GLN A 7 -10.83 -7.46 14.85
N LYS A 8 -11.66 -7.69 14.03
CA LYS A 8 -11.45 -8.09 12.75
C LYS A 8 -11.19 -6.94 11.93
N VAL A 9 -10.05 -6.72 11.39
CA VAL A 9 -9.71 -5.61 10.53
C VAL A 9 -10.30 -5.88 9.15
N THR A 10 -11.10 -5.03 8.65
CA THR A 10 -11.77 -5.24 7.38
C THR A 10 -10.81 -4.91 6.23
N PRO A 11 -11.06 -5.39 5.04
CA PRO A 11 -10.24 -5.07 3.88
C PRO A 11 -10.12 -3.58 3.65
N PHE A 12 -11.20 -2.86 3.90
CA PHE A 12 -11.21 -1.42 3.74
C PHE A 12 -10.25 -0.77 4.72
N GLU A 13 -10.19 -1.27 5.94
CA GLU A 13 -9.30 -0.71 6.95
C GLU A 13 -7.83 -0.98 6.61
N ILE A 14 -7.54 -2.16 6.08
CA ILE A 14 -6.16 -2.46 5.73
C ILE A 14 -5.70 -1.58 4.58
N ALA A 15 -6.55 -1.37 3.59
CA ALA A 15 -6.20 -0.49 2.49
C ALA A 15 -5.98 0.93 3.00
N GLY A 16 -6.79 1.35 3.97
CA GLY A 16 -6.64 2.68 4.57
C GLY A 16 -5.34 2.84 5.34
N ILE A 17 -4.94 1.80 6.06
CA ILE A 17 -3.69 1.83 6.79
C ILE A 17 -2.53 1.92 5.81
N ALA A 18 -2.60 1.17 4.72
CA ALA A 18 -1.56 1.21 3.72
C ALA A 18 -1.45 2.59 3.11
N LYS A 19 -2.59 3.19 2.79
CA LYS A 19 -2.57 4.52 2.20
C LYS A 19 -2.01 5.54 3.18
N ALA A 20 -2.36 5.42 4.46
CA ALA A 20 -1.87 6.33 5.46
C ALA A 20 -0.36 6.22 5.62
N ARG A 21 0.18 5.01 5.55
CA ARG A 21 1.61 4.83 5.65
C ARG A 21 2.33 5.42 4.45
N LEU A 22 1.75 5.29 3.27
CA LEU A 22 2.36 5.86 2.08
C LEU A 22 2.34 7.38 2.15
N LYS A 23 1.26 7.96 2.68
CA LYS A 23 1.19 9.39 2.81
C LYS A 23 2.15 9.93 3.85
N ALA A 24 2.46 9.13 4.85
CA ALA A 24 3.35 9.56 5.92
C ALA A 24 4.82 9.42 5.54
N SER A 25 5.10 8.84 4.39
CA SER A 25 6.46 8.66 3.95
C SER A 25 7.11 10.00 3.69
N SER A 26 8.41 10.06 3.84
CA SER A 26 9.13 11.27 3.54
C SER A 26 9.28 11.48 2.03
N HIS A 27 8.75 10.56 1.23
CA HIS A 27 8.82 10.67 -0.22
C HIS A 27 7.43 11.04 -0.75
N PRO A 28 7.22 12.30 -1.11
CA PRO A 28 5.87 12.73 -1.53
C PRO A 28 5.29 11.96 -2.71
N ALA A 29 6.15 11.40 -3.55
CA ALA A 29 5.65 10.63 -4.69
C ALA A 29 4.76 9.47 -4.25
N LEU A 30 4.97 8.94 -3.07
CA LEU A 30 4.19 7.79 -2.61
C LEU A 30 2.74 8.14 -2.31
N ARG A 31 2.42 9.41 -2.23
CA ARG A 31 1.05 9.82 -1.99
C ARG A 31 0.15 9.52 -3.17
N GLU A 32 0.77 9.29 -4.34
CA GLU A 32 0.00 9.04 -5.54
C GLU A 32 -0.39 7.58 -5.70
N VAL A 33 0.08 6.71 -4.83
CA VAL A 33 -0.14 5.28 -4.97
C VAL A 33 -1.52 4.91 -4.42
N LEU A 34 -2.25 4.12 -5.18
CA LEU A 34 -3.54 3.63 -4.76
C LEU A 34 -3.38 2.23 -4.19
N CYS A 35 -4.15 1.91 -3.19
CA CYS A 35 -4.09 0.63 -2.53
C CYS A 35 -5.43 -0.07 -2.54
N MET A 36 -5.42 -1.36 -2.86
CA MET A 36 -6.62 -2.17 -2.80
C MET A 36 -6.27 -3.46 -2.10
N TYR A 37 -7.11 -3.92 -1.21
CA TYR A 37 -6.79 -5.11 -0.44
C TYR A 37 -7.91 -6.13 -0.53
N ASP A 38 -7.54 -7.40 -0.70
CA ASP A 38 -8.53 -8.44 -0.73
C ASP A 38 -7.85 -9.74 -0.32
N ASN A 39 -8.40 -10.44 0.67
CA ASN A 39 -7.91 -11.75 1.08
C ASN A 39 -6.40 -11.86 1.24
N GLY A 40 -5.81 -10.97 1.99
CA GLY A 40 -4.38 -11.03 2.27
C GLY A 40 -3.51 -10.40 1.20
N VAL A 41 -4.09 -10.00 0.08
CA VAL A 41 -3.31 -9.46 -1.03
C VAL A 41 -3.54 -7.96 -1.12
N LEU A 42 -2.46 -7.21 -1.06
CA LEU A 42 -2.54 -5.77 -1.20
C LEU A 42 -2.00 -5.41 -2.58
N VAL A 43 -2.82 -4.77 -3.39
CA VAL A 43 -2.43 -4.38 -4.73
C VAL A 43 -2.14 -2.90 -4.74
N LEU A 44 -0.98 -2.53 -5.27
CA LEU A 44 -0.59 -1.14 -5.40
C LEU A 44 -0.69 -0.75 -6.86
N ARG A 45 -1.27 0.41 -7.13
CA ARG A 45 -1.42 0.90 -8.50
C ARG A 45 -1.10 2.37 -8.56
N GLY A 46 -0.73 2.83 -9.71
CA GLY A 46 -0.41 4.23 -9.91
C GLY A 46 0.70 4.40 -10.90
N ARG A 47 1.20 5.61 -11.02
CA ARG A 47 2.25 5.93 -11.93
C ARG A 47 3.28 6.77 -11.21
N LEU A 48 4.50 6.31 -11.22
CA LEU A 48 5.59 7.02 -10.54
C LEU A 48 6.73 7.21 -11.53
N ASN A 49 7.56 8.18 -11.27
CA ASN A 49 8.66 8.48 -12.15
C ASN A 49 9.90 7.67 -11.91
N SER A 50 9.93 6.87 -10.89
CA SER A 50 11.16 6.23 -10.49
C SER A 50 10.91 4.82 -10.03
N PHE A 51 11.73 3.92 -10.47
CA PHE A 51 11.64 2.53 -10.04
C PHE A 51 11.92 2.46 -8.54
N PHE A 52 12.81 3.32 -8.06
CA PHE A 52 13.11 3.37 -6.64
C PHE A 52 11.84 3.63 -5.83
N HIS A 53 11.00 4.56 -6.27
CA HIS A 53 9.78 4.86 -5.54
C HIS A 53 8.78 3.71 -5.58
N THR A 54 8.75 2.93 -6.65
CA THR A 54 7.84 1.79 -6.70
C THR A 54 8.28 0.72 -5.71
N GLN A 55 9.59 0.53 -5.57
CA GLN A 55 10.10 -0.43 -4.62
C GLN A 55 9.86 0.05 -3.21
N LEU A 56 10.05 1.34 -2.97
CA LEU A 56 9.85 1.91 -1.66
C LEU A 56 8.39 1.80 -1.23
N ALA A 57 7.46 1.98 -2.16
CA ALA A 57 6.05 1.85 -1.86
C ALA A 57 5.76 0.42 -1.39
N GLN A 58 6.31 -0.55 -2.06
CA GLN A 58 6.10 -1.94 -1.71
C GLN A 58 6.66 -2.23 -0.32
N GLU A 59 7.88 -1.75 -0.05
CA GLU A 59 8.50 -1.98 1.25
C GLU A 59 7.73 -1.30 2.37
N THR A 60 7.15 -0.16 2.07
CA THR A 60 6.43 0.61 3.08
C THR A 60 5.21 -0.14 3.58
N VAL A 61 4.56 -0.91 2.74
CA VAL A 61 3.30 -1.56 3.11
C VAL A 61 3.40 -3.04 3.40
N ARG A 62 4.48 -3.68 3.04
CA ARG A 62 4.49 -5.14 3.13
C ARG A 62 4.45 -5.70 4.55
N LYS A 63 4.78 -4.89 5.54
CA LYS A 63 4.78 -5.36 6.91
C LYS A 63 3.50 -5.06 7.68
N ILE A 64 2.50 -4.56 7.01
CA ILE A 64 1.25 -4.26 7.67
C ILE A 64 0.56 -5.57 8.05
N ALA A 65 0.06 -5.64 9.27
CA ALA A 65 -0.62 -6.84 9.73
C ALA A 65 -1.80 -7.13 8.81
N GLY A 66 -1.93 -8.36 8.40
CA GLY A 66 -3.00 -8.78 7.51
C GLY A 66 -2.58 -8.81 6.04
N VAL A 67 -1.42 -8.23 5.71
CA VAL A 67 -0.95 -8.25 4.34
C VAL A 67 -0.03 -9.43 4.19
N GLU A 68 -0.45 -10.43 3.42
CA GLU A 68 0.35 -11.61 3.18
C GLU A 68 1.17 -11.47 1.92
N ARG A 69 0.70 -10.66 1.01
CA ARG A 69 1.38 -10.51 -0.25
C ARG A 69 1.10 -9.15 -0.85
N VAL A 70 2.08 -8.55 -1.47
CA VAL A 70 1.89 -7.27 -2.14
C VAL A 70 2.08 -7.49 -3.64
N VAL A 71 1.10 -7.06 -4.41
CA VAL A 71 1.20 -7.12 -5.86
C VAL A 71 1.41 -5.69 -6.32
N ASN A 72 2.59 -5.43 -6.85
CA ASN A 72 2.96 -4.08 -7.22
C ASN A 72 2.68 -3.85 -8.70
N GLN A 73 1.63 -3.14 -8.99
CA GLN A 73 1.24 -2.83 -10.36
C GLN A 73 1.47 -1.37 -10.69
N ILE A 74 2.40 -0.74 -10.00
CA ILE A 74 2.71 0.65 -10.26
C ILE A 74 3.52 0.74 -11.54
N GLU A 75 3.15 1.67 -12.42
CA GLU A 75 3.88 1.86 -13.65
C GLU A 75 4.96 2.89 -13.45
N VAL A 76 6.14 2.64 -13.98
CA VAL A 76 7.21 3.62 -13.94
C VAL A 76 7.16 4.38 -15.23
N ILE A 77 6.91 5.69 -15.13
CA ILE A 77 6.83 6.51 -16.28
C ILE A 77 8.14 7.20 -16.51
N ARG A 78 8.80 6.96 -17.68
CA ARG A 78 10.01 7.61 -17.93
C ARG A 78 9.76 8.67 -18.87
N ARG A 79 10.24 9.86 -18.63
CA ARG A 79 10.06 10.92 -19.49
C ARG A 79 11.07 10.80 -20.50
N ALA A 80 10.75 10.74 -21.70
CA ALA A 80 11.69 10.67 -22.77
C ALA A 80 12.10 12.07 -23.02
N ILE A 81 13.30 12.37 -23.17
CA ILE A 81 13.72 13.71 -23.39
C ILE A 81 14.09 13.95 -24.78
#